data_7ea1d5c23b7315eefaad9666d4c13876
#
_entry.id   7ea1d5c23b7315eefaad9666d4c13876
#
_cell.length_a   1.000
_cell.length_b   1.000
_cell.length_c   1.000
_cell.angle_alpha   90.00
_cell.angle_beta   90.00
_cell.angle_gamma   90.00
#
_symmetry.space_group_name_H-M   'P 1'
#
loop_
_entity.id
_entity.type
_entity.pdbx_description
1 polymer ?
#
loop_
_entity_poly.entity_id
_entity_poly.type
_entity_poly.pdbx_seq_one_letter_code
_entity_poly.pdbx_strand_id
1 'polypeptide(L)'
;MNWEQLLSLRRQGDRSKRLRKEQDETRLGFEVDYDRIIFSGPFRSLQDKTQVVPLPINVSSRHNFVHTRLTHSLEVSVVGRSLGRSVGKGILERHPHLNTIHGYTFNDFGAIVAAAALAHDIGNPPFGHSGEKAIGRFFHDGAGQQYKSAMTASEFQDLVDFEGNANGFKLLTETKDGVTGGLRLSYGTLGAFMKYPKGSLPKKPSKHIADKKFGYFQSDKSFFLEVVEELGLLPNPHNLEDGFLRHPLTYLVEAADD
;
A
#
# COMPACT_ATOMS: atom_id res chain seq x y z
N MET A 1 -1.46 -4.87 -19.26
CA MET A 1 -0.95 -3.74 -18.44
C MET A 1 0.14 -3.02 -19.22
N ASN A 2 0.15 -1.70 -19.15
CA ASN A 2 1.10 -0.83 -19.86
C ASN A 2 1.98 -0.09 -18.84
N TRP A 3 3.32 -0.13 -19.01
CA TRP A 3 4.25 0.52 -18.10
C TRP A 3 4.09 2.04 -18.03
N GLU A 4 3.66 2.71 -19.10
CA GLU A 4 3.39 4.16 -19.09
C GLU A 4 2.26 4.51 -18.11
N GLN A 5 1.23 3.65 -18.01
CA GLN A 5 0.15 3.81 -17.04
C GLN A 5 0.60 3.41 -15.64
N LEU A 6 1.28 2.27 -15.50
CA LEU A 6 1.75 1.76 -14.21
C LEU A 6 2.70 2.73 -13.50
N LEU A 7 3.45 3.55 -14.23
CA LEU A 7 4.36 4.57 -13.71
C LEU A 7 3.68 5.95 -13.57
N SER A 8 2.36 6.01 -13.39
CA SER A 8 1.65 7.28 -13.26
C SER A 8 2.09 8.08 -12.04
N LEU A 9 2.50 9.33 -12.28
CA LEU A 9 2.79 10.35 -11.27
C LEU A 9 1.54 11.12 -10.83
N ARG A 10 0.38 10.83 -11.41
CA ARG A 10 -0.89 11.44 -11.00
C ARG A 10 -1.14 11.22 -9.52
N ARG A 11 -1.74 12.22 -8.88
CA ARG A 11 -2.11 12.22 -7.47
C ARG A 11 -3.58 12.60 -7.34
N GLN A 12 -4.22 12.19 -6.27
CA GLN A 12 -5.62 12.58 -6.02
C GLN A 12 -5.78 14.11 -6.11
N GLY A 13 -6.81 14.54 -6.84
CA GLY A 13 -7.12 15.95 -7.06
C GLY A 13 -6.31 16.64 -8.17
N ASP A 14 -5.40 15.94 -8.85
CA ASP A 14 -4.72 16.50 -10.02
C ASP A 14 -5.69 16.58 -11.21
N ARG A 15 -5.71 17.76 -11.86
CA ARG A 15 -6.56 18.02 -13.05
C ARG A 15 -5.93 17.55 -14.35
N SER A 16 -4.62 17.33 -14.37
CA SER A 16 -3.84 16.93 -15.55
C SER A 16 -2.82 15.85 -15.18
N LYS A 17 -2.36 15.09 -16.19
CA LYS A 17 -1.26 14.16 -16.01
C LYS A 17 0.02 14.89 -15.65
N ARG A 18 0.79 14.31 -14.73
CA ARG A 18 2.15 14.76 -14.41
C ARG A 18 3.13 13.98 -15.26
N LEU A 19 3.89 14.65 -16.10
CA LEU A 19 4.88 14.01 -16.95
C LEU A 19 6.21 13.90 -16.21
N ARG A 20 6.87 12.75 -16.32
CA ARG A 20 8.15 12.49 -15.65
C ARG A 20 9.25 13.49 -16.09
N LYS A 21 9.33 13.77 -17.37
CA LYS A 21 10.28 14.74 -17.95
C LYS A 21 10.10 16.19 -17.50
N GLU A 22 8.96 16.52 -16.88
CA GLU A 22 8.67 17.85 -16.35
C GLU A 22 8.97 17.94 -14.84
N GLN A 23 9.37 16.82 -14.21
CA GLN A 23 9.73 16.80 -12.81
C GLN A 23 11.17 17.27 -12.61
N ASP A 24 11.44 17.82 -11.43
CA ASP A 24 12.77 18.20 -10.99
C ASP A 24 13.72 16.99 -11.01
N GLU A 25 14.88 17.14 -11.66
CA GLU A 25 15.88 16.07 -11.76
C GLU A 25 16.54 15.79 -10.40
N THR A 26 16.61 16.79 -9.54
CA THR A 26 17.22 16.68 -8.21
C THR A 26 16.30 16.06 -7.17
N ARG A 27 14.97 16.06 -7.43
CA ARG A 27 13.97 15.49 -6.55
C ARG A 27 12.91 14.75 -7.37
N LEU A 28 13.10 13.46 -7.55
CA LEU A 28 12.19 12.63 -8.33
C LEU A 28 10.77 12.63 -7.74
N GLY A 29 9.77 12.70 -8.61
CA GLY A 29 8.37 12.77 -8.20
C GLY A 29 7.91 11.64 -7.27
N PHE A 30 8.49 10.44 -7.43
CA PHE A 30 8.22 9.29 -6.54
C PHE A 30 9.00 9.34 -5.22
N GLU A 31 10.14 10.05 -5.15
CA GLU A 31 10.85 10.27 -3.89
C GLU A 31 10.05 11.16 -2.93
N VAL A 32 9.25 12.07 -3.48
CA VAL A 32 8.28 12.87 -2.70
C VAL A 32 7.29 11.97 -1.95
N ASP A 33 6.95 10.80 -2.48
CA ASP A 33 6.06 9.86 -1.80
C ASP A 33 6.72 9.26 -0.56
N TYR A 34 8.00 8.89 -0.68
CA TYR A 34 8.80 8.43 0.44
C TYR A 34 8.86 9.48 1.56
N ASP A 35 9.15 10.74 1.21
CA ASP A 35 9.20 11.86 2.15
C ASP A 35 7.87 12.01 2.88
N ARG A 36 6.75 12.01 2.15
CA ARG A 36 5.41 12.18 2.71
C ARG A 36 5.03 11.07 3.67
N ILE A 37 5.42 9.82 3.38
CA ILE A 37 5.17 8.69 4.26
C ILE A 37 5.98 8.83 5.53
N ILE A 38 7.29 9.08 5.45
CA ILE A 38 8.18 9.14 6.62
C ILE A 38 7.82 10.29 7.58
N PHE A 39 7.29 11.40 7.05
CA PHE A 39 6.85 12.53 7.87
C PHE A 39 5.41 12.38 8.40
N SER A 40 4.68 11.36 7.99
CA SER A 40 3.29 11.15 8.42
C SER A 40 3.19 10.65 9.86
N GLY A 41 2.09 11.04 10.54
CA GLY A 41 1.77 10.53 11.88
C GLY A 41 1.60 9.01 11.91
N PRO A 42 0.80 8.42 10.96
CA PRO A 42 0.63 6.97 10.91
C PRO A 42 1.95 6.18 10.79
N PHE A 43 2.91 6.65 9.97
CA PHE A 43 4.21 5.99 9.87
C PHE A 43 5.00 6.09 11.18
N ARG A 44 5.05 7.28 11.79
CA ARG A 44 5.76 7.48 13.06
C ARG A 44 5.20 6.63 14.19
N SER A 45 3.89 6.38 14.20
CA SER A 45 3.25 5.52 15.20
C SER A 45 3.68 4.05 15.13
N LEU A 46 4.33 3.62 14.04
CA LEU A 46 4.93 2.29 13.92
C LEU A 46 6.08 2.07 14.93
N GLN A 47 6.66 3.15 15.48
CA GLN A 47 7.66 3.05 16.56
C GLN A 47 7.10 2.37 17.80
N ASP A 48 5.82 2.56 18.09
CA ASP A 48 5.16 2.01 19.27
C ASP A 48 4.53 0.62 19.04
N LYS A 49 4.76 0.05 17.85
CA LYS A 49 4.24 -1.27 17.46
C LYS A 49 5.41 -2.24 17.27
N THR A 50 5.39 -3.35 17.98
CA THR A 50 6.32 -4.46 17.76
C THR A 50 5.88 -5.31 16.57
N GLN A 51 6.79 -6.10 15.99
CA GLN A 51 6.50 -6.93 14.81
C GLN A 51 5.38 -7.95 15.07
N VAL A 52 5.53 -8.84 16.04
CA VAL A 52 4.54 -9.89 16.34
C VAL A 52 4.22 -9.93 17.81
N VAL A 53 5.24 -10.16 18.65
CA VAL A 53 5.10 -10.27 20.10
C VAL A 53 6.17 -9.39 20.74
N PRO A 54 5.83 -8.59 21.77
CA PRO A 54 6.83 -7.86 22.54
C PRO A 54 7.82 -8.86 23.14
N LEU A 55 9.08 -8.74 22.77
CA LEU A 55 10.12 -9.52 23.43
C LEU A 55 10.27 -9.02 24.88
N PRO A 56 10.37 -9.92 25.87
CA PRO A 56 10.62 -9.50 27.24
C PRO A 56 11.94 -8.75 27.29
N ILE A 57 11.92 -7.53 27.79
CA ILE A 57 13.14 -6.74 28.01
C ILE A 57 13.88 -7.40 29.17
N ASN A 58 14.90 -8.21 28.86
CA ASN A 58 15.84 -8.69 29.84
C ASN A 58 16.73 -7.52 30.23
N VAL A 59 16.49 -6.95 31.41
CA VAL A 59 17.18 -5.78 31.97
C VAL A 59 18.70 -6.00 32.10
N SER A 60 19.17 -7.27 32.02
CA SER A 60 20.56 -7.65 32.17
C SER A 60 21.39 -7.69 30.87
N SER A 61 20.78 -7.61 29.69
CA SER A 61 21.54 -7.64 28.43
C SER A 61 21.76 -6.23 27.86
N ARG A 62 23.02 -5.85 27.70
CA ARG A 62 23.44 -4.56 27.12
C ARG A 62 23.10 -4.41 25.62
N HIS A 63 22.38 -5.37 25.01
CA HIS A 63 22.05 -5.43 23.60
C HIS A 63 20.56 -5.66 23.34
N ASN A 64 19.67 -5.03 24.15
CA ASN A 64 18.24 -5.10 23.92
C ASN A 64 17.83 -4.18 22.76
N PHE A 65 18.03 -4.64 21.52
CA PHE A 65 17.44 -4.03 20.36
C PHE A 65 15.99 -4.51 20.24
N VAL A 66 15.03 -3.59 20.39
CA VAL A 66 13.61 -3.89 20.13
C VAL A 66 13.33 -3.58 18.67
N HIS A 67 13.08 -4.61 17.87
CA HIS A 67 12.69 -4.46 16.47
C HIS A 67 11.24 -4.00 16.40
N THR A 68 11.03 -2.72 16.11
CA THR A 68 9.69 -2.13 15.93
C THR A 68 9.25 -2.26 14.47
N ARG A 69 7.95 -2.09 14.20
CA ARG A 69 7.46 -2.02 12.81
C ARG A 69 8.07 -0.86 12.02
N LEU A 70 8.44 0.23 12.70
CA LEU A 70 9.12 1.36 12.05
C LEU A 70 10.51 0.95 11.53
N THR A 71 11.35 0.31 12.36
CA THR A 71 12.69 -0.12 11.93
C THR A 71 12.61 -1.17 10.83
N HIS A 72 11.70 -2.13 10.94
CA HIS A 72 11.43 -3.12 9.90
C HIS A 72 11.01 -2.46 8.58
N SER A 73 10.06 -1.54 8.59
CA SER A 73 9.62 -0.83 7.38
C SER A 73 10.76 -0.05 6.70
N LEU A 74 11.68 0.51 7.48
CA LEU A 74 12.89 1.15 6.95
C LEU A 74 13.82 0.14 6.26
N GLU A 75 14.06 -1.01 6.89
CA GLU A 75 14.90 -2.08 6.33
C GLU A 75 14.29 -2.64 5.03
N VAL A 76 12.99 -2.98 5.04
CA VAL A 76 12.26 -3.42 3.85
C VAL A 76 12.35 -2.40 2.72
N SER A 77 12.24 -1.11 3.02
CA SER A 77 12.33 -0.05 2.02
C SER A 77 13.71 0.04 1.35
N VAL A 78 14.79 -0.21 2.10
CA VAL A 78 16.17 -0.22 1.57
C VAL A 78 16.36 -1.40 0.60
N VAL A 79 15.90 -2.59 0.99
CA VAL A 79 15.93 -3.78 0.12
C VAL A 79 15.05 -3.56 -1.11
N GLY A 80 13.82 -3.10 -0.92
CA GLY A 80 12.86 -2.80 -1.99
C GLY A 80 13.40 -1.80 -3.01
N ARG A 81 14.10 -0.76 -2.56
CA ARG A 81 14.77 0.20 -3.46
C ARG A 81 15.78 -0.48 -4.37
N SER A 82 16.57 -1.38 -3.82
CA SER A 82 17.59 -2.11 -4.57
C SER A 82 16.97 -3.05 -5.59
N LEU A 83 15.94 -3.81 -5.19
CA LEU A 83 15.16 -4.68 -6.09
C LEU A 83 14.49 -3.86 -7.20
N GLY A 84 13.82 -2.75 -6.86
CA GLY A 84 13.17 -1.87 -7.82
C GLY A 84 14.14 -1.32 -8.86
N ARG A 85 15.34 -0.89 -8.46
CA ARG A 85 16.39 -0.41 -9.38
C ARG A 85 16.87 -1.52 -10.32
N SER A 86 17.11 -2.71 -9.78
CA SER A 86 17.58 -3.87 -10.56
C SER A 86 16.56 -4.26 -11.63
N VAL A 87 15.29 -4.43 -11.24
CA VAL A 87 14.19 -4.78 -12.16
C VAL A 87 13.91 -3.64 -13.13
N GLY A 88 13.93 -2.38 -12.65
CA GLY A 88 13.73 -1.19 -13.47
C GLY A 88 14.72 -1.08 -14.62
N LYS A 89 15.99 -1.45 -14.41
CA LYS A 89 17.01 -1.52 -15.48
C LYS A 89 16.58 -2.49 -16.58
N GLY A 90 16.19 -3.71 -16.23
CA GLY A 90 15.72 -4.71 -17.19
C GLY A 90 14.42 -4.32 -17.90
N ILE A 91 13.52 -3.58 -17.25
CA ILE A 91 12.29 -3.06 -17.85
C ILE A 91 12.64 -1.98 -18.89
N LEU A 92 13.53 -1.05 -18.57
CA LEU A 92 13.95 0.02 -19.49
C LEU A 92 14.69 -0.53 -20.73
N GLU A 93 15.44 -1.61 -20.58
CA GLU A 93 16.07 -2.32 -21.71
C GLU A 93 15.02 -2.90 -22.67
N ARG A 94 13.92 -3.44 -22.14
CA ARG A 94 12.80 -4.01 -22.93
C ARG A 94 11.83 -2.95 -23.46
N HIS A 95 11.75 -1.80 -22.81
CA HIS A 95 10.84 -0.70 -23.11
C HIS A 95 11.61 0.64 -23.17
N PRO A 96 12.53 0.81 -24.15
CA PRO A 96 13.42 1.99 -24.20
C PRO A 96 12.68 3.33 -24.28
N HIS A 97 11.46 3.35 -24.85
CA HIS A 97 10.62 4.54 -24.96
C HIS A 97 10.28 5.17 -23.58
N LEU A 98 10.22 4.36 -22.51
CA LEU A 98 10.00 4.87 -21.17
C LEU A 98 11.09 5.85 -20.75
N ASN A 99 12.34 5.59 -21.13
CA ASN A 99 13.44 6.51 -20.89
C ASN A 99 13.52 7.61 -21.96
N THR A 100 13.59 7.25 -23.23
CA THR A 100 13.89 8.18 -24.33
C THR A 100 12.77 9.20 -24.59
N ILE A 101 11.51 8.82 -24.39
CA ILE A 101 10.36 9.67 -24.63
C ILE A 101 9.85 10.28 -23.31
N HIS A 102 9.72 9.46 -22.25
CA HIS A 102 9.08 9.84 -21.01
C HIS A 102 10.05 10.25 -19.89
N GLY A 103 11.35 9.94 -20.01
CA GLY A 103 12.38 10.33 -19.06
C GLY A 103 12.45 9.48 -17.79
N TYR A 104 11.79 8.31 -17.76
CA TYR A 104 11.90 7.38 -16.62
C TYR A 104 13.29 6.77 -16.56
N THR A 105 13.79 6.62 -15.35
CA THR A 105 15.07 5.97 -15.05
C THR A 105 14.85 4.77 -14.11
N PHE A 106 15.84 3.93 -13.95
CA PHE A 106 15.77 2.84 -12.96
C PHE A 106 15.59 3.35 -11.51
N ASN A 107 15.97 4.60 -11.24
CA ASN A 107 15.76 5.22 -9.93
C ASN A 107 14.26 5.43 -9.62
N ASP A 108 13.45 5.72 -10.64
CA ASP A 108 12.00 5.88 -10.46
C ASP A 108 11.36 4.57 -9.97
N PHE A 109 11.74 3.43 -10.54
CA PHE A 109 11.29 2.11 -10.07
C PHE A 109 11.73 1.84 -8.63
N GLY A 110 13.00 2.17 -8.32
CA GLY A 110 13.51 2.06 -6.96
C GLY A 110 12.76 2.94 -5.96
N ALA A 111 12.41 4.17 -6.34
CA ALA A 111 11.66 5.09 -5.49
C ALA A 111 10.23 4.61 -5.23
N ILE A 112 9.52 4.12 -6.27
CA ILE A 112 8.17 3.54 -6.12
C ILE A 112 8.19 2.37 -5.14
N VAL A 113 9.08 1.40 -5.35
CA VAL A 113 9.15 0.21 -4.49
C VAL A 113 9.57 0.58 -3.07
N ALA A 114 10.53 1.49 -2.91
CA ALA A 114 10.95 1.96 -1.60
C ALA A 114 9.82 2.64 -0.82
N ALA A 115 9.04 3.51 -1.47
CA ALA A 115 7.92 4.20 -0.84
C ALA A 115 6.78 3.23 -0.48
N ALA A 116 6.44 2.31 -1.38
CA ALA A 116 5.42 1.29 -1.13
C ALA A 116 5.85 0.34 0.00
N ALA A 117 7.12 -0.09 0.00
CA ALA A 117 7.71 -0.91 1.06
C ALA A 117 7.75 -0.19 2.41
N LEU A 118 8.08 1.11 2.42
CA LEU A 118 8.04 1.91 3.64
C LEU A 118 6.64 1.94 4.27
N ALA A 119 5.60 1.93 3.44
CA ALA A 119 4.21 2.03 3.87
C ALA A 119 3.54 0.67 4.17
N HIS A 120 4.16 -0.48 3.82
CA HIS A 120 3.47 -1.78 3.76
C HIS A 120 2.77 -2.16 5.08
N ASP A 121 3.35 -1.81 6.22
CA ASP A 121 2.85 -2.13 7.57
C ASP A 121 2.03 -1.01 8.23
N ILE A 122 1.83 0.14 7.53
CA ILE A 122 1.25 1.36 8.14
C ILE A 122 -0.15 1.15 8.73
N GLY A 123 -0.93 0.25 8.14
CA GLY A 123 -2.31 -0.04 8.55
C GLY A 123 -2.45 -1.16 9.58
N ASN A 124 -1.38 -1.86 9.92
CA ASN A 124 -1.44 -2.96 10.85
C ASN A 124 -1.76 -2.46 12.28
N PRO A 125 -2.73 -3.08 12.97
CA PRO A 125 -2.99 -2.77 14.37
C PRO A 125 -1.88 -3.30 15.27
N PRO A 126 -1.82 -2.87 16.55
CA PRO A 126 -0.99 -3.53 17.55
C PRO A 126 -1.25 -5.04 17.57
N PHE A 127 -0.21 -5.84 17.77
CA PHE A 127 -0.25 -7.32 17.76
C PHE A 127 -0.61 -7.96 16.39
N GLY A 128 -0.54 -7.21 15.29
CA GLY A 128 -0.73 -7.73 13.92
C GLY A 128 -2.04 -8.50 13.74
N HIS A 129 -1.96 -9.73 13.23
CA HIS A 129 -3.14 -10.57 12.97
C HIS A 129 -3.99 -10.89 14.23
N SER A 130 -3.39 -10.88 15.42
CA SER A 130 -4.17 -11.03 16.66
C SER A 130 -5.00 -9.79 16.94
N GLY A 131 -4.44 -8.60 16.66
CA GLY A 131 -5.15 -7.33 16.72
C GLY A 131 -6.29 -7.25 15.70
N GLU A 132 -6.05 -7.64 14.45
CA GLU A 132 -7.09 -7.73 13.41
C GLU A 132 -8.26 -8.60 13.86
N LYS A 133 -7.95 -9.81 14.37
CA LYS A 133 -8.97 -10.73 14.91
C LYS A 133 -9.72 -10.15 16.11
N ALA A 134 -9.06 -9.41 16.99
CA ALA A 134 -9.71 -8.80 18.15
C ALA A 134 -10.69 -7.70 17.71
N ILE A 135 -10.31 -6.86 16.74
CA ILE A 135 -11.19 -5.86 16.13
C ILE A 135 -12.39 -6.55 15.46
N GLY A 136 -12.12 -7.57 14.63
CA GLY A 136 -13.17 -8.32 13.94
C GLY A 136 -14.18 -8.96 14.91
N ARG A 137 -13.73 -9.57 16.00
CA ARG A 137 -14.61 -10.15 17.03
C ARG A 137 -15.51 -9.13 17.70
N PHE A 138 -15.02 -7.91 17.95
CA PHE A 138 -15.84 -6.85 18.51
C PHE A 138 -17.09 -6.58 17.65
N PHE A 139 -16.95 -6.63 16.31
CA PHE A 139 -18.06 -6.46 15.38
C PHE A 139 -18.81 -7.77 15.12
N HIS A 140 -18.15 -8.93 15.10
CA HIS A 140 -18.77 -10.21 14.78
C HIS A 140 -19.75 -10.69 15.87
N ASP A 141 -19.33 -10.71 17.12
CA ASP A 141 -20.08 -11.28 18.27
C ASP A 141 -20.05 -10.38 19.52
N GLY A 142 -19.41 -9.22 19.46
CA GLY A 142 -19.31 -8.25 20.55
C GLY A 142 -20.29 -7.08 20.44
N ALA A 143 -20.02 -6.02 21.20
CA ALA A 143 -20.84 -4.81 21.27
C ALA A 143 -20.95 -4.07 19.91
N GLY A 144 -20.03 -4.31 18.98
CA GLY A 144 -20.05 -3.74 17.63
C GLY A 144 -21.26 -4.18 16.80
N GLN A 145 -21.97 -5.27 17.18
CA GLN A 145 -23.19 -5.72 16.50
C GLN A 145 -24.29 -4.65 16.46
N GLN A 146 -24.32 -3.74 17.42
CA GLN A 146 -25.29 -2.62 17.46
C GLN A 146 -25.22 -1.71 16.23
N TYR A 147 -24.08 -1.65 15.53
CA TYR A 147 -23.87 -0.80 14.34
C TYR A 147 -24.31 -1.47 13.03
N LYS A 148 -24.63 -2.78 13.04
CA LYS A 148 -24.95 -3.55 11.83
C LYS A 148 -26.13 -3.00 11.03
N SER A 149 -27.16 -2.51 11.72
CA SER A 149 -28.34 -1.95 11.06
C SER A 149 -28.10 -0.59 10.39
N ALA A 150 -27.03 0.10 10.74
CA ALA A 150 -26.66 1.41 10.19
C ALA A 150 -25.66 1.32 9.01
N MET A 151 -25.29 0.11 8.60
CA MET A 151 -24.28 -0.16 7.56
C MET A 151 -24.83 -1.10 6.49
N THR A 152 -24.29 -1.01 5.29
CA THR A 152 -24.48 -2.05 4.28
C THR A 152 -23.77 -3.35 4.69
N ALA A 153 -24.16 -4.46 4.05
CA ALA A 153 -23.53 -5.76 4.33
C ALA A 153 -22.01 -5.74 4.08
N SER A 154 -21.56 -5.02 3.03
CA SER A 154 -20.13 -4.92 2.70
C SER A 154 -19.38 -4.04 3.68
N GLU A 155 -19.93 -2.90 4.08
CA GLU A 155 -19.30 -2.03 5.12
C GLU A 155 -19.17 -2.74 6.45
N PHE A 156 -20.22 -3.48 6.87
CA PHE A 156 -20.14 -4.25 8.10
C PHE A 156 -19.13 -5.40 8.00
N GLN A 157 -19.03 -6.02 6.80
CA GLN A 157 -18.05 -7.09 6.56
C GLN A 157 -16.61 -6.57 6.60
N ASP A 158 -16.35 -5.34 6.15
CA ASP A 158 -15.04 -4.69 6.28
C ASP A 158 -14.54 -4.64 7.73
N LEU A 159 -15.46 -4.45 8.67
CA LEU A 159 -15.15 -4.36 10.10
C LEU A 159 -15.04 -5.74 10.75
N VAL A 160 -15.88 -6.70 10.35
CA VAL A 160 -15.85 -8.09 10.84
C VAL A 160 -14.58 -8.81 10.40
N ASP A 161 -14.11 -8.56 9.19
CA ASP A 161 -12.88 -9.11 8.64
C ASP A 161 -11.73 -8.10 8.64
N PHE A 162 -11.69 -7.17 9.60
CA PHE A 162 -10.72 -6.07 9.61
C PHE A 162 -9.33 -6.49 9.10
N GLU A 163 -8.79 -5.72 8.15
CA GLU A 163 -7.58 -6.05 7.42
C GLU A 163 -6.60 -4.87 7.42
N GLY A 164 -5.36 -5.10 7.87
CA GLY A 164 -4.32 -4.09 7.93
C GLY A 164 -3.99 -3.47 6.56
N ASN A 165 -4.01 -4.26 5.48
CA ASN A 165 -3.75 -3.71 4.14
C ASN A 165 -4.83 -2.70 3.70
N ALA A 166 -6.10 -2.98 3.96
CA ALA A 166 -7.20 -2.05 3.67
C ALA A 166 -7.10 -0.78 4.54
N ASN A 167 -6.80 -0.94 5.83
CA ASN A 167 -6.56 0.18 6.73
C ASN A 167 -5.35 1.02 6.30
N GLY A 168 -4.31 0.38 5.77
CA GLY A 168 -3.15 1.06 5.21
C GLY A 168 -3.53 1.94 4.03
N PHE A 169 -4.31 1.43 3.07
CA PHE A 169 -4.81 2.22 1.95
C PHE A 169 -5.61 3.43 2.44
N LYS A 170 -6.53 3.23 3.41
CA LYS A 170 -7.29 4.32 4.03
C LYS A 170 -6.38 5.38 4.66
N LEU A 171 -5.41 5.00 5.48
CA LEU A 171 -4.50 5.94 6.15
C LEU A 171 -3.64 6.75 5.15
N LEU A 172 -3.28 6.17 4.01
CA LEU A 172 -2.51 6.83 2.96
C LEU A 172 -3.35 7.81 2.13
N THR A 173 -4.67 7.59 2.03
CA THR A 173 -5.55 8.28 1.07
C THR A 173 -6.66 9.10 1.70
N GLU A 174 -6.94 8.91 2.99
CA GLU A 174 -8.03 9.60 3.69
C GLU A 174 -7.85 11.12 3.67
N THR A 175 -8.85 11.82 3.16
CA THR A 175 -8.91 13.29 3.21
C THR A 175 -9.10 13.75 4.66
N LYS A 176 -8.22 14.60 5.15
CA LYS A 176 -8.28 15.19 6.50
C LYS A 176 -8.30 16.71 6.42
N ASP A 177 -9.19 17.33 7.19
CA ASP A 177 -9.24 18.78 7.43
C ASP A 177 -9.08 19.65 6.16
N GLY A 178 -9.81 19.29 5.09
CA GLY A 178 -9.79 20.02 3.82
C GLY A 178 -8.60 19.72 2.90
N VAL A 179 -7.69 18.83 3.29
CA VAL A 179 -6.60 18.35 2.44
C VAL A 179 -7.05 17.11 1.68
N THR A 180 -7.45 17.30 0.43
CA THR A 180 -7.88 16.21 -0.44
C THR A 180 -6.74 15.21 -0.68
N GLY A 181 -7.02 13.93 -0.47
CA GLY A 181 -6.14 12.84 -0.87
C GLY A 181 -5.11 12.41 0.16
N GLY A 182 -5.30 12.76 1.41
CA GLY A 182 -4.42 12.31 2.50
C GLY A 182 -2.97 12.71 2.27
N LEU A 183 -2.08 11.73 2.15
CA LEU A 183 -0.67 11.97 1.86
C LEU A 183 -0.41 12.35 0.39
N ARG A 184 -1.42 12.30 -0.48
CA ARG A 184 -1.33 12.59 -1.91
C ARG A 184 -0.16 11.87 -2.59
N LEU A 185 -0.07 10.57 -2.38
CA LEU A 185 0.92 9.72 -3.04
C LEU A 185 0.59 9.60 -4.54
N SER A 186 1.61 9.32 -5.35
CA SER A 186 1.42 9.00 -6.77
C SER A 186 0.65 7.69 -6.93
N TYR A 187 -0.13 7.58 -8.01
CA TYR A 187 -0.90 6.34 -8.26
C TYR A 187 0.03 5.15 -8.52
N GLY A 188 1.20 5.36 -9.14
CA GLY A 188 2.21 4.31 -9.27
C GLY A 188 2.66 3.74 -7.92
N THR A 189 2.89 4.59 -6.92
CA THR A 189 3.24 4.16 -5.55
C THR A 189 2.07 3.47 -4.87
N LEU A 190 0.83 4.01 -4.98
CA LEU A 190 -0.36 3.36 -4.42
C LEU A 190 -0.61 2.00 -5.07
N GLY A 191 -0.40 1.86 -6.40
CA GLY A 191 -0.50 0.59 -7.09
C GLY A 191 0.48 -0.44 -6.55
N ALA A 192 1.75 -0.06 -6.37
CA ALA A 192 2.76 -0.94 -5.81
C ALA A 192 2.48 -1.34 -4.36
N PHE A 193 1.82 -0.47 -3.58
CA PHE A 193 1.38 -0.76 -2.21
C PHE A 193 0.22 -1.77 -2.16
N MET A 194 -0.69 -1.76 -3.13
CA MET A 194 -1.92 -2.57 -3.11
C MET A 194 -1.64 -4.07 -3.29
N LYS A 195 -1.46 -4.79 -2.18
CA LYS A 195 -1.21 -6.24 -2.14
C LYS A 195 -2.44 -7.07 -2.53
N TYR A 196 -3.63 -6.61 -2.19
CA TYR A 196 -4.91 -7.31 -2.41
C TYR A 196 -5.92 -6.36 -3.07
N PRO A 197 -5.86 -6.16 -4.39
CA PRO A 197 -6.68 -5.17 -5.07
C PRO A 197 -8.14 -5.66 -5.27
N LYS A 198 -8.87 -5.81 -4.17
CA LYS A 198 -10.29 -6.20 -4.09
C LYS A 198 -10.93 -5.72 -2.78
N GLY A 199 -12.27 -5.68 -2.74
CA GLY A 199 -13.04 -5.45 -1.51
C GLY A 199 -13.15 -6.67 -0.60
N SER A 200 -13.81 -6.50 0.56
CA SER A 200 -14.00 -7.56 1.55
C SER A 200 -14.89 -8.71 1.05
N LEU A 201 -15.85 -8.41 0.18
CA LEU A 201 -16.74 -9.39 -0.46
C LEU A 201 -16.49 -9.45 -1.98
N PRO A 202 -16.61 -10.64 -2.60
CA PRO A 202 -16.75 -11.96 -1.98
C PRO A 202 -15.48 -12.37 -1.22
N LYS A 203 -15.66 -13.12 -0.11
CA LYS A 203 -14.53 -13.64 0.68
C LYS A 203 -13.77 -14.70 -0.10
N LYS A 204 -12.46 -14.49 -0.33
CA LYS A 204 -11.57 -15.46 -0.99
C LYS A 204 -12.22 -16.16 -2.20
N PRO A 205 -12.66 -15.38 -3.22
CA PRO A 205 -13.40 -15.93 -4.35
C PRO A 205 -12.60 -16.97 -5.13
N SER A 206 -11.27 -16.95 -5.02
CA SER A 206 -10.37 -17.88 -5.66
C SER A 206 -9.15 -18.24 -4.78
N LYS A 207 -8.29 -19.15 -5.29
CA LYS A 207 -6.98 -19.44 -4.69
C LYS A 207 -5.89 -18.48 -5.15
N HIS A 208 -6.21 -17.53 -6.02
CA HIS A 208 -5.24 -16.55 -6.51
C HIS A 208 -4.72 -15.68 -5.36
N ILE A 209 -3.43 -15.35 -5.38
CA ILE A 209 -2.78 -14.64 -4.26
C ILE A 209 -3.39 -13.26 -4.01
N ALA A 210 -3.89 -12.57 -5.06
CA ALA A 210 -4.58 -11.29 -4.94
C ALA A 210 -5.93 -11.37 -4.23
N ASP A 211 -6.52 -12.57 -4.13
CA ASP A 211 -7.82 -12.82 -3.52
C ASP A 211 -7.73 -13.32 -2.06
N LYS A 212 -6.51 -13.47 -1.53
CA LYS A 212 -6.27 -14.02 -0.18
C LYS A 212 -6.91 -13.16 0.92
N LYS A 213 -6.87 -11.84 0.77
CA LYS A 213 -7.38 -10.81 1.68
C LYS A 213 -8.07 -9.71 0.86
N PHE A 214 -8.28 -8.53 1.44
CA PHE A 214 -8.80 -7.36 0.72
C PHE A 214 -7.95 -6.11 1.01
N GLY A 215 -8.02 -5.10 0.15
CA GLY A 215 -7.08 -3.98 0.15
C GLY A 215 -7.73 -2.60 0.25
N TYR A 216 -9.04 -2.49 0.35
CA TYR A 216 -9.73 -1.23 0.60
C TYR A 216 -11.04 -1.46 1.37
N PHE A 217 -11.47 -0.48 2.18
CA PHE A 217 -12.79 -0.45 2.78
C PHE A 217 -13.81 0.16 1.81
N GLN A 218 -15.08 -0.15 1.96
CA GLN A 218 -16.14 0.37 1.07
C GLN A 218 -16.14 1.90 1.01
N SER A 219 -15.79 2.58 2.09
CA SER A 219 -15.62 4.04 2.12
C SER A 219 -14.57 4.57 1.12
N ASP A 220 -13.60 3.76 0.77
CA ASP A 220 -12.46 4.15 -0.06
C ASP A 220 -12.57 3.61 -1.50
N LYS A 221 -13.65 2.86 -1.80
CA LYS A 221 -13.87 2.16 -3.08
C LYS A 221 -13.80 3.09 -4.29
N SER A 222 -14.41 4.26 -4.23
CA SER A 222 -14.43 5.20 -5.36
C SER A 222 -13.02 5.65 -5.74
N PHE A 223 -12.20 5.98 -4.76
CA PHE A 223 -10.83 6.40 -5.02
C PHE A 223 -9.93 5.21 -5.42
N PHE A 224 -10.13 4.04 -4.81
CA PHE A 224 -9.45 2.82 -5.24
C PHE A 224 -9.68 2.54 -6.73
N LEU A 225 -10.93 2.62 -7.19
CA LEU A 225 -11.27 2.42 -8.61
C LEU A 225 -10.66 3.48 -9.53
N GLU A 226 -10.57 4.74 -9.08
CA GLU A 226 -9.86 5.80 -9.82
C GLU A 226 -8.37 5.45 -10.01
N VAL A 227 -7.71 4.92 -8.98
CA VAL A 227 -6.31 4.47 -9.05
C VAL A 227 -6.17 3.28 -10.00
N VAL A 228 -7.07 2.30 -9.93
CA VAL A 228 -7.08 1.12 -10.80
C VAL A 228 -7.23 1.50 -12.26
N GLU A 229 -8.17 2.41 -12.57
CA GLU A 229 -8.42 2.91 -13.91
C GLU A 229 -7.21 3.64 -14.49
N GLU A 230 -6.63 4.58 -13.74
CA GLU A 230 -5.43 5.32 -14.16
C GLU A 230 -4.25 4.40 -14.45
N LEU A 231 -4.04 3.39 -13.60
CA LEU A 231 -2.94 2.42 -13.75
C LEU A 231 -3.22 1.36 -14.84
N GLY A 232 -4.44 1.27 -15.34
CA GLY A 232 -4.85 0.24 -16.29
C GLY A 232 -4.68 -1.17 -15.73
N LEU A 233 -5.00 -1.38 -14.43
CA LEU A 233 -4.94 -2.71 -13.82
C LEU A 233 -6.03 -3.59 -14.42
N LEU A 234 -5.66 -4.77 -14.88
CA LEU A 234 -6.59 -5.70 -15.50
C LEU A 234 -7.48 -6.37 -14.46
N PRO A 235 -8.75 -6.66 -14.81
CA PRO A 235 -9.60 -7.49 -13.96
C PRO A 235 -8.93 -8.83 -13.67
N ASN A 236 -9.11 -9.32 -12.45
CA ASN A 236 -8.64 -10.65 -12.07
C ASN A 236 -9.56 -11.71 -12.71
N PRO A 237 -9.05 -12.59 -13.61
CA PRO A 237 -9.88 -13.60 -14.28
C PRO A 237 -10.51 -14.61 -13.33
N HIS A 238 -10.01 -14.69 -12.09
CA HIS A 238 -10.54 -15.56 -11.03
C HIS A 238 -11.55 -14.85 -10.12
N ASN A 239 -11.72 -13.51 -10.27
CA ASN A 239 -12.64 -12.66 -9.50
C ASN A 239 -13.05 -11.47 -10.35
N LEU A 240 -13.95 -11.70 -11.32
CA LEU A 240 -14.40 -10.67 -12.26
C LEU A 240 -15.34 -9.62 -11.65
N GLU A 241 -15.95 -9.92 -10.48
CA GLU A 241 -16.92 -9.02 -9.86
C GLU A 241 -16.28 -7.83 -9.16
N ASP A 242 -15.16 -8.03 -8.44
CA ASP A 242 -14.57 -6.98 -7.61
C ASP A 242 -13.04 -7.10 -7.48
N GLY A 243 -12.38 -7.91 -8.29
CA GLY A 243 -10.94 -8.18 -8.19
C GLY A 243 -10.15 -7.66 -9.37
N PHE A 244 -8.93 -7.23 -9.09
CA PHE A 244 -7.95 -6.81 -10.11
C PHE A 244 -6.63 -7.56 -9.94
N LEU A 245 -5.85 -7.62 -11.00
CA LEU A 245 -4.48 -8.11 -10.94
C LEU A 245 -3.60 -7.07 -10.25
N ARG A 246 -2.61 -7.55 -9.53
CA ARG A 246 -1.65 -6.70 -8.83
C ARG A 246 -0.82 -5.85 -9.79
N HIS A 247 -0.44 -4.67 -9.36
CA HIS A 247 0.66 -3.94 -9.98
C HIS A 247 1.93 -4.79 -9.93
N PRO A 248 2.72 -4.90 -11.04
CA PRO A 248 3.90 -5.77 -11.05
C PRO A 248 4.93 -5.47 -9.95
N LEU A 249 5.10 -4.20 -9.57
CA LEU A 249 6.05 -3.82 -8.52
C LEU A 249 5.61 -4.23 -7.11
N THR A 250 4.35 -4.61 -6.89
CA THR A 250 3.87 -5.15 -5.61
C THR A 250 4.62 -6.43 -5.22
N TYR A 251 4.98 -7.26 -6.20
CA TYR A 251 5.75 -8.49 -5.95
C TYR A 251 7.16 -8.21 -5.41
N LEU A 252 7.74 -7.05 -5.76
CA LEU A 252 9.03 -6.64 -5.22
C LEU A 252 8.92 -6.12 -3.79
N VAL A 253 7.78 -5.52 -3.43
CA VAL A 253 7.49 -5.13 -2.05
C VAL A 253 7.37 -6.37 -1.18
N GLU A 254 6.63 -7.40 -1.62
CA GLU A 254 6.55 -8.68 -0.91
C GLU A 254 7.93 -9.35 -0.78
N ALA A 255 8.68 -9.44 -1.87
CA ALA A 255 10.00 -10.06 -1.84
C ALA A 255 11.03 -9.31 -0.99
N ALA A 256 10.78 -8.05 -0.68
CA ALA A 256 11.62 -7.27 0.23
C ALA A 256 11.21 -7.44 1.70
N ASP A 257 9.94 -7.81 1.95
CA ASP A 257 9.36 -8.05 3.28
C ASP A 257 9.70 -9.47 3.79
N ASP A 258 9.74 -10.49 2.89
CA ASP A 258 10.11 -11.88 3.17
C ASP A 258 11.63 -12.04 3.48
#